data_f62014b8ec3b35cf85c56f22b43effd5
#
_entry.id   f62014b8ec3b35cf85c56f22b43effd5
#
_cell.length_a   1.000
_cell.length_b   1.000
_cell.length_c   1.000
_cell.angle_alpha   90.00
_cell.angle_beta   90.00
_cell.angle_gamma   90.00
#
_symmetry.space_group_name_H-M   'P 1'
#
loop_
_entity.id
_entity.type
_entity.pdbx_description
1 polymer ?
#
loop_
_entity_poly.entity_id
_entity_poly.type
_entity_poly.pdbx_seq_one_letter_code
_entity_poly.pdbx_strand_id
1 'polypeptide(L)'
;MRVGRILQADLDALPQSVSETVDYIDSLQRRVAFSYLVDVLSRRDHSTKEIQDKLKGQGFSPSSIESAVEKARQSRYLDDARFASYFVDERVRRGWGRIKIEQELQRRGVDPAEIPGYPEEFFDEHSDVERAAALLARKSIPENKPFEKLVRHLMSKGFSYSIARDAVQQRLCRDS
;
A
#
# COMPACT_ATOMS: atom_id res chain seq x y z
N MET A 1 -24.78 -2.13 -9.80
CA MET A 1 -25.81 -2.73 -10.69
C MET A 1 -25.49 -4.13 -11.25
N ARG A 2 -24.38 -4.80 -10.92
CA ARG A 2 -24.07 -6.17 -11.39
C ARG A 2 -24.44 -7.29 -10.40
N VAL A 3 -24.58 -6.98 -9.12
CA VAL A 3 -24.93 -7.96 -8.08
C VAL A 3 -26.34 -8.55 -8.31
N GLY A 4 -27.30 -7.75 -8.78
CA GLY A 4 -28.67 -8.21 -9.02
C GLY A 4 -28.82 -9.24 -10.17
N ARG A 5 -27.93 -9.26 -11.16
CA ARG A 5 -28.02 -10.26 -12.26
C ARG A 5 -27.49 -11.64 -11.88
N ILE A 6 -26.52 -11.70 -10.95
CA ILE A 6 -25.97 -12.98 -10.48
C ILE A 6 -26.99 -13.68 -9.58
N LEU A 7 -27.73 -12.91 -8.78
CA LEU A 7 -28.80 -13.46 -7.91
C LEU A 7 -29.99 -14.01 -8.68
N GLN A 8 -30.33 -13.45 -9.83
CA GLN A 8 -31.49 -13.89 -10.63
C GLN A 8 -31.26 -15.23 -11.34
N ALA A 9 -30.04 -15.49 -11.81
CA ALA A 9 -29.70 -16.74 -12.51
C ALA A 9 -29.57 -17.96 -11.57
N ASP A 10 -29.36 -17.72 -10.26
CA ASP A 10 -29.16 -18.79 -9.27
C ASP A 10 -30.40 -19.09 -8.45
N LEU A 11 -31.51 -18.35 -8.64
CA LEU A 11 -32.79 -18.57 -7.93
C LEU A 11 -33.56 -19.81 -8.40
N ASP A 12 -33.23 -20.36 -9.59
CA ASP A 12 -33.90 -21.54 -10.16
C ASP A 12 -33.38 -22.87 -9.60
N ALA A 13 -32.35 -22.85 -8.74
CA ALA A 13 -31.77 -24.03 -8.08
C ALA A 13 -31.77 -23.84 -6.56
N LEU A 14 -32.91 -23.62 -5.96
CA LEU A 14 -33.02 -23.48 -4.50
C LEU A 14 -32.77 -24.83 -3.79
N PRO A 15 -31.86 -24.84 -2.79
CA PRO A 15 -31.57 -26.04 -2.02
C PRO A 15 -32.79 -26.53 -1.21
N GLN A 16 -32.94 -27.85 -1.10
CA GLN A 16 -34.13 -28.49 -0.46
C GLN A 16 -33.93 -28.75 1.04
N SER A 17 -32.72 -28.51 1.58
CA SER A 17 -32.44 -28.68 3.00
C SER A 17 -31.72 -27.46 3.57
N VAL A 18 -31.75 -27.31 4.91
CA VAL A 18 -31.03 -26.22 5.62
C VAL A 18 -29.51 -26.30 5.37
N SER A 19 -28.95 -27.52 5.37
CA SER A 19 -27.51 -27.73 5.11
C SER A 19 -27.15 -27.29 3.70
N GLU A 20 -27.91 -27.71 2.69
CA GLU A 20 -27.68 -27.29 1.29
C GLU A 20 -27.83 -25.77 1.11
N THR A 21 -28.74 -25.15 1.86
CA THR A 21 -28.91 -23.69 1.83
C THR A 21 -27.67 -22.98 2.36
N VAL A 22 -27.08 -23.46 3.45
CA VAL A 22 -25.84 -22.90 4.02
C VAL A 22 -24.69 -23.03 3.05
N ASP A 23 -24.49 -24.23 2.47
CA ASP A 23 -23.45 -24.50 1.49
C ASP A 23 -23.60 -23.62 0.23
N TYR A 24 -24.84 -23.44 -0.21
CA TYR A 24 -25.15 -22.56 -1.35
C TYR A 24 -24.81 -21.10 -1.05
N ILE A 25 -25.21 -20.58 0.11
CA ILE A 25 -24.90 -19.22 0.55
C ILE A 25 -23.38 -19.01 0.63
N ASP A 26 -22.66 -19.95 1.21
CA ASP A 26 -21.18 -19.89 1.29
C ASP A 26 -20.52 -19.89 -0.08
N SER A 27 -21.00 -20.74 -1.00
CA SER A 27 -20.52 -20.77 -2.37
C SER A 27 -20.76 -19.45 -3.11
N LEU A 28 -21.94 -18.86 -2.90
CA LEU A 28 -22.32 -17.57 -3.47
C LEU A 28 -21.45 -16.45 -2.90
N GLN A 29 -21.26 -16.41 -1.59
CA GLN A 29 -20.38 -15.43 -0.94
C GLN A 29 -18.96 -15.47 -1.50
N ARG A 30 -18.36 -16.67 -1.68
CA ARG A 30 -17.02 -16.83 -2.26
C ARG A 30 -16.93 -16.28 -3.68
N ARG A 31 -17.94 -16.57 -4.53
CA ARG A 31 -17.98 -16.05 -5.91
C ARG A 31 -18.10 -14.52 -5.94
N VAL A 32 -18.99 -13.96 -5.12
CA VAL A 32 -19.23 -12.52 -5.07
C VAL A 32 -18.02 -11.80 -4.48
N ALA A 33 -17.40 -12.34 -3.42
CA ALA A 33 -16.17 -11.80 -2.83
C ALA A 33 -15.03 -11.74 -3.85
N PHE A 34 -14.81 -12.82 -4.63
CA PHE A 34 -13.80 -12.84 -5.68
C PHE A 34 -14.10 -11.84 -6.80
N SER A 35 -15.35 -11.75 -7.25
CA SER A 35 -15.75 -10.77 -8.28
C SER A 35 -15.53 -9.33 -7.81
N TYR A 36 -15.89 -9.03 -6.57
CA TYR A 36 -15.62 -7.72 -5.95
C TYR A 36 -14.11 -7.41 -5.88
N LEU A 37 -13.32 -8.39 -5.44
CA LEU A 37 -11.87 -8.28 -5.35
C LEU A 37 -11.26 -7.94 -6.73
N VAL A 38 -11.65 -8.65 -7.78
CA VAL A 38 -11.17 -8.39 -9.15
C VAL A 38 -11.56 -6.99 -9.63
N ASP A 39 -12.80 -6.54 -9.34
CA ASP A 39 -13.24 -5.17 -9.68
C ASP A 39 -12.41 -4.10 -8.94
N VAL A 40 -12.05 -4.35 -7.69
CA VAL A 40 -11.18 -3.44 -6.91
C VAL A 40 -9.78 -3.39 -7.51
N LEU A 41 -9.18 -4.55 -7.83
CA LEU A 41 -7.82 -4.64 -8.39
C LEU A 41 -7.73 -4.10 -9.82
N SER A 42 -8.83 -4.09 -10.59
CA SER A 42 -8.85 -3.52 -11.93
C SER A 42 -8.60 -2.01 -11.98
N ARG A 43 -8.75 -1.32 -10.86
CA ARG A 43 -8.58 0.14 -10.74
C ARG A 43 -7.17 0.54 -10.35
N ARG A 44 -6.55 -0.21 -9.46
CA ARG A 44 -5.15 -0.07 -9.01
C ARG A 44 -4.70 -1.31 -8.26
N ASP A 45 -3.39 -1.49 -8.15
CA ASP A 45 -2.84 -2.50 -7.25
C ASP A 45 -3.16 -2.19 -5.76
N HIS A 46 -3.38 -3.25 -5.00
CA HIS A 46 -3.62 -3.22 -3.57
C HIS A 46 -2.79 -4.30 -2.88
N SER A 47 -2.41 -4.08 -1.63
CA SER A 47 -1.85 -5.16 -0.81
C SER A 47 -2.94 -6.17 -0.41
N THR A 48 -2.51 -7.37 -0.04
CA THR A 48 -3.40 -8.42 0.48
C THR A 48 -4.22 -7.91 1.65
N LYS A 49 -3.58 -7.21 2.60
CA LYS A 49 -4.27 -6.63 3.77
C LYS A 49 -5.32 -5.59 3.36
N GLU A 50 -5.02 -4.69 2.42
CA GLU A 50 -6.00 -3.70 1.93
C GLU A 50 -7.24 -4.38 1.33
N ILE A 51 -7.05 -5.49 0.59
CA ILE A 51 -8.16 -6.27 0.02
C ILE A 51 -8.96 -6.95 1.12
N GLN A 52 -8.31 -7.61 2.09
CA GLN A 52 -8.98 -8.24 3.22
C GLN A 52 -9.81 -7.22 4.01
N ASP A 53 -9.25 -6.05 4.33
CA ASP A 53 -9.95 -4.99 5.05
C ASP A 53 -11.18 -4.48 4.26
N LYS A 54 -11.07 -4.36 2.93
CA LYS A 54 -12.18 -3.97 2.06
C LYS A 54 -13.30 -5.03 2.03
N LEU A 55 -12.95 -6.30 1.86
CA LEU A 55 -13.91 -7.40 1.87
C LEU A 55 -14.61 -7.53 3.22
N LYS A 56 -13.86 -7.41 4.33
CA LYS A 56 -14.40 -7.38 5.68
C LYS A 56 -15.36 -6.20 5.87
N GLY A 57 -15.03 -5.03 5.37
CA GLY A 57 -15.91 -3.85 5.39
C GLY A 57 -17.20 -4.01 4.57
N GLN A 58 -17.22 -4.93 3.60
CA GLN A 58 -18.43 -5.31 2.85
C GLN A 58 -19.27 -6.41 3.54
N GLY A 59 -18.81 -6.94 4.68
CA GLY A 59 -19.54 -7.95 5.44
C GLY A 59 -19.34 -9.39 4.96
N PHE A 60 -18.34 -9.67 4.12
CA PHE A 60 -18.02 -11.05 3.74
C PHE A 60 -17.51 -11.86 4.93
N SER A 61 -17.85 -13.17 4.97
CA SER A 61 -17.34 -14.08 5.98
C SER A 61 -15.84 -14.29 5.88
N PRO A 62 -15.14 -14.58 7.01
CA PRO A 62 -13.69 -14.83 6.98
C PRO A 62 -13.29 -15.93 5.97
N SER A 63 -14.07 -17.03 5.89
CA SER A 63 -13.84 -18.14 4.96
C SER A 63 -13.95 -17.71 3.49
N SER A 64 -14.91 -16.83 3.17
CA SER A 64 -15.10 -16.29 1.83
C SER A 64 -13.98 -15.31 1.45
N ILE A 65 -13.50 -14.52 2.41
CA ILE A 65 -12.36 -13.62 2.21
C ILE A 65 -11.09 -14.42 1.93
N GLU A 66 -10.80 -15.42 2.75
CA GLU A 66 -9.61 -16.28 2.59
C GLU A 66 -9.62 -16.98 1.23
N SER A 67 -10.74 -17.59 0.87
CA SER A 67 -10.94 -18.26 -0.42
C SER A 67 -10.73 -17.30 -1.62
N ALA A 68 -11.27 -16.09 -1.54
CA ALA A 68 -11.14 -15.10 -2.59
C ALA A 68 -9.69 -14.60 -2.73
N VAL A 69 -9.01 -14.34 -1.61
CA VAL A 69 -7.60 -13.90 -1.58
C VAL A 69 -6.68 -14.99 -2.12
N GLU A 70 -6.86 -16.24 -1.69
CA GLU A 70 -6.04 -17.35 -2.16
C GLU A 70 -6.20 -17.57 -3.67
N LYS A 71 -7.41 -17.56 -4.17
CA LYS A 71 -7.70 -17.63 -5.61
C LYS A 71 -7.05 -16.48 -6.40
N ALA A 72 -7.08 -15.25 -5.84
CA ALA A 72 -6.47 -14.09 -6.47
C ALA A 72 -4.93 -14.19 -6.52
N ARG A 73 -4.30 -14.73 -5.47
CA ARG A 73 -2.86 -15.02 -5.45
C ARG A 73 -2.47 -16.07 -6.48
N GLN A 74 -3.17 -17.20 -6.52
CA GLN A 74 -2.95 -18.27 -7.51
C GLN A 74 -3.09 -17.77 -8.95
N SER A 75 -4.03 -16.86 -9.19
CA SER A 75 -4.26 -16.24 -10.50
C SER A 75 -3.34 -15.03 -10.77
N ARG A 76 -2.40 -14.71 -9.89
CA ARG A 76 -1.49 -13.56 -9.96
C ARG A 76 -2.18 -12.19 -10.08
N TYR A 77 -3.44 -12.11 -9.68
CA TYR A 77 -4.12 -10.81 -9.53
C TYR A 77 -3.63 -10.05 -8.31
N LEU A 78 -3.28 -10.77 -7.24
CA LEU A 78 -2.78 -10.22 -5.98
C LEU A 78 -1.33 -10.65 -5.78
N ASP A 79 -0.44 -9.67 -5.62
CA ASP A 79 1.00 -9.86 -5.49
C ASP A 79 1.57 -8.73 -4.64
N ASP A 80 1.87 -9.03 -3.37
CA ASP A 80 2.36 -8.04 -2.41
C ASP A 80 3.77 -7.54 -2.74
N ALA A 81 4.62 -8.37 -3.36
CA ALA A 81 5.96 -7.94 -3.77
C ALA A 81 5.89 -6.93 -4.93
N ARG A 82 5.06 -7.23 -5.94
CA ARG A 82 4.81 -6.29 -7.05
C ARG A 82 4.20 -4.98 -6.55
N PHE A 83 3.17 -5.06 -5.70
CA PHE A 83 2.56 -3.88 -5.08
C PHE A 83 3.60 -3.04 -4.34
N ALA A 84 4.45 -3.67 -3.53
CA ALA A 84 5.46 -2.99 -2.73
C ALA A 84 6.51 -2.29 -3.58
N SER A 85 7.02 -2.94 -4.62
CA SER A 85 8.00 -2.33 -5.53
C SER A 85 7.45 -1.07 -6.19
N TYR A 86 6.25 -1.12 -6.76
CA TYR A 86 5.59 0.07 -7.32
C TYR A 86 5.33 1.15 -6.28
N PHE A 87 4.92 0.75 -5.07
CA PHE A 87 4.65 1.69 -3.99
C PHE A 87 5.92 2.43 -3.57
N VAL A 88 7.04 1.72 -3.37
CA VAL A 88 8.33 2.31 -3.01
C VAL A 88 8.77 3.30 -4.08
N ASP A 89 8.82 2.89 -5.34
CA ASP A 89 9.21 3.73 -6.47
C ASP A 89 8.39 5.01 -6.56
N GLU A 90 7.08 4.90 -6.43
CA GLU A 90 6.19 6.06 -6.47
C GLU A 90 6.45 7.02 -5.32
N ARG A 91 6.67 6.51 -4.11
CA ARG A 91 6.92 7.34 -2.91
C ARG A 91 8.29 7.99 -2.95
N VAL A 92 9.32 7.27 -3.42
CA VAL A 92 10.64 7.82 -3.68
C VAL A 92 10.56 9.00 -4.66
N ARG A 93 9.88 8.83 -5.79
CA ARG A 93 9.67 9.92 -6.77
C ARG A 93 8.90 11.11 -6.19
N ARG A 94 8.01 10.89 -5.22
CA ARG A 94 7.29 11.95 -4.48
C ARG A 94 8.12 12.58 -3.35
N GLY A 95 9.39 12.19 -3.20
CA GLY A 95 10.30 12.76 -2.22
C GLY A 95 10.08 12.25 -0.79
N TRP A 96 9.54 11.04 -0.61
CA TRP A 96 9.48 10.43 0.71
C TRP A 96 10.83 9.80 1.05
N GLY A 97 11.21 9.89 2.32
CA GLY A 97 12.34 9.17 2.87
C GLY A 97 11.96 7.73 3.25
N ARG A 98 12.97 6.88 3.37
CA ARG A 98 12.86 5.45 3.62
C ARG A 98 12.00 5.11 4.84
N ILE A 99 12.25 5.78 5.98
CA ILE A 99 11.53 5.48 7.24
C ILE A 99 10.02 5.60 7.08
N LYS A 100 9.56 6.65 6.40
CA LYS A 100 8.13 6.85 6.18
C LYS A 100 7.53 5.82 5.20
N ILE A 101 8.30 5.41 4.20
CA ILE A 101 7.89 4.37 3.24
C ILE A 101 7.73 3.03 3.96
N GLU A 102 8.70 2.64 4.79
CA GLU A 102 8.64 1.42 5.60
C GLU A 102 7.44 1.38 6.54
N GLN A 103 7.20 2.47 7.27
CA GLN A 103 6.03 2.58 8.15
C GLN A 103 4.70 2.43 7.38
N GLU A 104 4.64 3.00 6.19
CA GLU A 104 3.43 2.93 5.37
C GLU A 104 3.23 1.54 4.75
N LEU A 105 4.31 0.83 4.37
CA LEU A 105 4.25 -0.56 3.91
C LEU A 105 3.77 -1.48 5.04
N GLN A 106 4.36 -1.37 6.23
CA GLN A 106 3.95 -2.14 7.41
C GLN A 106 2.47 -1.91 7.75
N ARG A 107 2.01 -0.66 7.68
CA ARG A 107 0.60 -0.33 7.88
C ARG A 107 -0.33 -1.03 6.87
N ARG A 108 0.17 -1.27 5.65
CA ARG A 108 -0.52 -2.00 4.57
C ARG A 108 -0.32 -3.51 4.64
N GLY A 109 0.36 -3.99 5.70
CA GLY A 109 0.60 -5.42 5.92
C GLY A 109 1.66 -6.02 5.00
N VAL A 110 2.57 -5.19 4.47
CA VAL A 110 3.71 -5.64 3.70
C VAL A 110 4.97 -5.43 4.53
N ASP A 111 5.73 -6.51 4.75
CA ASP A 111 7.03 -6.42 5.39
C ASP A 111 8.08 -5.96 4.37
N PRO A 112 8.79 -4.83 4.62
CA PRO A 112 9.86 -4.39 3.74
C PRO A 112 10.95 -5.44 3.51
N ALA A 113 11.21 -6.32 4.49
CA ALA A 113 12.21 -7.37 4.36
C ALA A 113 11.84 -8.46 3.33
N GLU A 114 10.57 -8.58 2.97
CA GLU A 114 10.07 -9.53 1.96
C GLU A 114 10.12 -8.96 0.53
N ILE A 115 10.51 -7.69 0.36
CA ILE A 115 10.60 -7.05 -0.95
C ILE A 115 11.95 -7.41 -1.59
N PRO A 116 11.98 -8.03 -2.77
CA PRO A 116 13.22 -8.33 -3.46
C PRO A 116 14.07 -7.06 -3.69
N GLY A 117 15.37 -7.15 -3.37
CA GLY A 117 16.31 -6.04 -3.56
C GLY A 117 16.16 -4.88 -2.57
N TYR A 118 15.27 -4.98 -1.58
CA TYR A 118 15.07 -3.93 -0.60
C TYR A 118 16.10 -4.07 0.56
N PRO A 119 16.67 -2.98 1.05
CA PRO A 119 16.49 -1.59 0.59
C PRO A 119 17.48 -1.14 -0.52
N GLU A 120 18.50 -1.94 -0.83
CA GLU A 120 19.70 -1.54 -1.58
C GLU A 120 19.37 -1.09 -3.03
N GLU A 121 18.37 -1.70 -3.67
CA GLU A 121 17.97 -1.34 -5.03
C GLU A 121 17.11 -0.06 -5.09
N PHE A 122 16.53 0.35 -3.95
CA PHE A 122 15.60 1.48 -3.88
C PHE A 122 16.21 2.72 -3.24
N PHE A 123 17.20 2.54 -2.37
CA PHE A 123 17.78 3.63 -1.58
C PHE A 123 19.31 3.59 -1.63
N ASP A 124 19.87 4.70 -2.00
CA ASP A 124 21.28 5.01 -1.95
C ASP A 124 21.47 6.31 -1.17
N GLU A 125 22.45 6.33 -0.27
CA GLU A 125 22.66 7.45 0.66
C GLU A 125 22.91 8.77 -0.07
N HIS A 126 23.67 8.73 -1.16
CA HIS A 126 23.96 9.93 -1.94
C HIS A 126 22.70 10.49 -2.61
N SER A 127 21.94 9.65 -3.26
CA SER A 127 20.66 10.04 -3.88
C SER A 127 19.61 10.47 -2.87
N ASP A 128 19.64 9.91 -1.65
CA ASP A 128 18.77 10.32 -0.56
C ASP A 128 19.07 11.74 -0.07
N VAL A 129 20.36 12.11 0.04
CA VAL A 129 20.78 13.48 0.37
C VAL A 129 20.35 14.45 -0.74
N GLU A 130 20.54 14.09 -2.00
CA GLU A 130 20.11 14.92 -3.14
C GLU A 130 18.59 15.12 -3.16
N ARG A 131 17.81 14.09 -2.92
CA ARG A 131 16.34 14.18 -2.83
C ARG A 131 15.90 15.06 -1.67
N ALA A 132 16.54 14.93 -0.52
CA ALA A 132 16.28 15.78 0.64
C ALA A 132 16.61 17.25 0.33
N ALA A 133 17.74 17.51 -0.34
CA ALA A 133 18.12 18.85 -0.77
C ALA A 133 17.14 19.45 -1.79
N ALA A 134 16.65 18.64 -2.75
CA ALA A 134 15.65 19.08 -3.72
C ALA A 134 14.31 19.48 -3.07
N LEU A 135 13.91 18.79 -1.99
CA LEU A 135 12.75 19.19 -1.20
C LEU A 135 12.97 20.52 -0.48
N LEU A 136 14.18 20.73 0.05
CA LEU A 136 14.52 22.00 0.73
C LEU A 136 14.61 23.16 -0.24
N ALA A 137 15.06 22.94 -1.49
CA ALA A 137 15.16 24.00 -2.49
C ALA A 137 13.83 24.73 -2.75
N ARG A 138 12.71 24.04 -2.55
CA ARG A 138 11.35 24.59 -2.71
C ARG A 138 10.78 25.23 -1.44
N LYS A 139 11.57 25.26 -0.35
CA LYS A 139 11.12 25.73 0.96
C LYS A 139 11.89 26.99 1.36
N SER A 140 11.18 27.99 1.86
CA SER A 140 11.81 29.18 2.45
C SER A 140 12.61 28.81 3.71
N ILE A 141 13.74 29.48 3.90
CA ILE A 141 14.56 29.33 5.12
C ILE A 141 13.87 30.11 6.24
N PRO A 142 13.54 29.46 7.38
CA PRO A 142 12.96 30.16 8.51
C PRO A 142 13.97 31.13 9.17
N GLU A 143 13.54 32.31 9.57
CA GLU A 143 14.38 33.30 10.26
C GLU A 143 14.90 32.78 11.63
N ASN A 144 14.05 32.08 12.37
CA ASN A 144 14.38 31.55 13.68
C ASN A 144 14.66 30.05 13.62
N LYS A 145 15.83 29.62 14.14
CA LYS A 145 16.27 28.21 14.22
C LYS A 145 16.12 27.47 12.89
N PRO A 146 16.73 27.99 11.81
CA PRO A 146 16.58 27.42 10.48
C PRO A 146 17.01 25.95 10.42
N PHE A 147 18.13 25.61 11.03
CA PHE A 147 18.66 24.25 11.01
C PHE A 147 17.67 23.26 11.63
N GLU A 148 17.23 23.51 12.87
CA GLU A 148 16.34 22.58 13.57
C GLU A 148 14.98 22.42 12.88
N LYS A 149 14.44 23.51 12.33
CA LYS A 149 13.15 23.49 11.63
C LYS A 149 13.23 22.72 10.32
N LEU A 150 14.31 22.90 9.56
CA LEU A 150 14.50 22.21 8.30
C LEU A 150 14.82 20.72 8.51
N VAL A 151 15.65 20.37 9.49
CA VAL A 151 15.91 18.98 9.89
C VAL A 151 14.61 18.30 10.28
N ARG A 152 13.82 18.91 11.18
CA ARG A 152 12.51 18.36 11.60
C ARG A 152 11.57 18.17 10.41
N HIS A 153 11.57 19.08 9.45
CA HIS A 153 10.79 18.96 8.23
C HIS A 153 11.20 17.73 7.42
N LEU A 154 12.47 17.50 7.18
CA LEU A 154 12.94 16.34 6.45
C LEU A 154 12.67 15.04 7.21
N MET A 155 12.88 15.02 8.52
CA MET A 155 12.52 13.87 9.35
C MET A 155 11.02 13.54 9.27
N SER A 156 10.14 14.54 9.23
CA SER A 156 8.70 14.33 9.01
C SER A 156 8.35 13.78 7.63
N LYS A 157 9.26 13.91 6.67
CA LYS A 157 9.17 13.29 5.34
C LYS A 157 9.73 11.86 5.32
N GLY A 158 10.36 11.41 6.43
CA GLY A 158 10.90 10.06 6.59
C GLY A 158 12.37 9.90 6.23
N PHE A 159 13.11 10.99 6.12
CA PHE A 159 14.57 10.93 6.02
C PHE A 159 15.19 10.67 7.41
N SER A 160 16.32 9.95 7.44
CA SER A 160 17.09 9.78 8.66
C SER A 160 17.67 11.11 9.13
N TYR A 161 18.04 11.18 10.42
CA TYR A 161 18.68 12.39 10.94
C TYR A 161 20.00 12.73 10.23
N SER A 162 20.82 11.73 9.89
CA SER A 162 22.08 11.94 9.15
C SER A 162 21.83 12.59 7.80
N ILE A 163 20.94 12.02 6.98
CA ILE A 163 20.56 12.56 5.67
C ILE A 163 19.98 13.98 5.81
N ALA A 164 19.06 14.15 6.76
CA ALA A 164 18.42 15.45 6.99
C ALA A 164 19.43 16.52 7.41
N ARG A 165 20.39 16.18 8.31
CA ARG A 165 21.46 17.06 8.75
C ARG A 165 22.34 17.48 7.56
N ASP A 166 22.80 16.52 6.79
CA ASP A 166 23.75 16.76 5.69
C ASP A 166 23.12 17.62 4.58
N ALA A 167 21.87 17.33 4.20
CA ALA A 167 21.12 18.14 3.25
C ALA A 167 20.87 19.57 3.74
N VAL A 168 20.56 19.75 5.03
CA VAL A 168 20.35 21.09 5.63
C VAL A 168 21.65 21.87 5.73
N GLN A 169 22.76 21.24 6.13
CA GLN A 169 24.06 21.88 6.14
C GLN A 169 24.48 22.38 4.76
N GLN A 170 24.34 21.54 3.72
CA GLN A 170 24.60 21.93 2.35
C GLN A 170 23.74 23.13 1.91
N ARG A 171 22.46 23.14 2.27
CA ARG A 171 21.55 24.23 1.94
C ARG A 171 21.95 25.54 2.60
N LEU A 172 22.21 25.54 3.90
CA LEU A 172 22.55 26.75 4.66
C LEU A 172 23.92 27.31 4.26
N CYS A 173 24.90 26.45 3.89
CA CYS A 173 26.19 26.91 3.39
C CYS A 173 26.13 27.57 1.99
N ARG A 174 25.14 27.24 1.17
CA ARG A 174 24.96 27.83 -0.16
C ARG A 174 24.29 29.20 -0.13
N ASP A 175 23.50 29.45 0.89
CA ASP A 175 22.68 30.67 1.02
C ASP A 175 23.30 31.68 2.03
N SER A 176 24.49 31.36 2.61
CA SER A 176 25.32 32.26 3.46
C SER A 176 26.37 32.96 2.62
#